data_4fd7989904543187ac4fc297b709688f
#
_entry.id   4fd7989904543187ac4fc297b709688f
#
_cell.length_a   1.000
_cell.length_b   1.000
_cell.length_c   1.000
_cell.angle_alpha   90.00
_cell.angle_beta   90.00
_cell.angle_gamma   90.00
#
_symmetry.space_group_name_H-M   'P 1'
#
loop_
_entity.id
_entity.type
_entity.pdbx_description
1 polymer ?
#
loop_
_entity_poly.entity_id
_entity_poly.type
_entity_poly.pdbx_seq_one_letter_code
_entity_poly.pdbx_strand_id
1 'polypeptide(L)'
;LICSGANACVLHYRAGNAAVKPGDLVLIDAGCEYQGYAADITRTFPVNGRFSPEQRALYEVVLKAQLAAIAKVKPGNTWNQPHDATVRVITRGLIELGLLKGKEKDLIKSEAYKDFYMHRAGHWLGMDVHDVGDYRIDGRWRQLEPGMVLTIEPLTFT
;
A
#
# COMPACT_ATOMS: atom_id res chain seq x y z
N LEU A 1 -2.35 12.27 -7.42
CA LEU A 1 -1.27 12.73 -6.53
C LEU A 1 0.07 12.45 -7.18
N ILE A 2 1.01 13.42 -7.14
CA ILE A 2 2.39 13.23 -7.64
C ILE A 2 3.34 13.81 -6.59
N CYS A 3 4.27 13.02 -6.11
CA CYS A 3 5.25 13.45 -5.10
C CYS A 3 6.62 12.78 -5.33
N SER A 4 7.68 13.41 -4.83
CA SER A 4 9.04 12.90 -4.97
C SER A 4 9.88 13.14 -3.72
N GLY A 5 10.91 12.32 -3.52
CA GLY A 5 11.80 12.38 -2.37
C GLY A 5 11.01 12.35 -1.06
N ALA A 6 11.38 13.17 -0.08
CA ALA A 6 10.73 13.23 1.23
C ALA A 6 9.22 13.55 1.17
N ASN A 7 8.76 14.22 0.11
CA ASN A 7 7.32 14.50 -0.05
C ASN A 7 6.50 13.23 -0.31
N ALA A 8 7.10 12.17 -0.81
CA ALA A 8 6.45 10.88 -0.99
C ALA A 8 6.14 10.16 0.33
N CYS A 9 6.71 10.64 1.44
CA CYS A 9 6.41 10.15 2.78
C CYS A 9 5.24 10.90 3.46
N VAL A 10 4.58 11.82 2.77
CA VAL A 10 3.43 12.57 3.28
C VAL A 10 2.16 12.02 2.65
N LEU A 11 1.29 11.42 3.49
CA LEU A 11 -0.03 10.97 3.05
C LEU A 11 -0.81 12.12 2.43
N HIS A 12 -1.40 11.88 1.25
CA HIS A 12 -2.18 12.87 0.50
C HIS A 12 -1.43 14.18 0.25
N TYR A 13 -0.11 14.08 -0.03
CA TYR A 13 0.69 15.26 -0.37
C TYR A 13 0.03 16.05 -1.49
N ARG A 14 -0.19 17.35 -1.25
CA ARG A 14 -0.70 18.27 -2.27
C ARG A 14 0.47 18.92 -2.99
N ALA A 15 0.39 18.93 -4.32
CA ALA A 15 1.45 19.42 -5.20
C ALA A 15 2.09 20.72 -4.71
N GLY A 16 3.40 20.71 -4.61
CA GLY A 16 4.26 21.84 -4.33
C GLY A 16 5.17 22.14 -5.53
N ASN A 17 6.01 23.14 -5.38
CA ASN A 17 6.97 23.54 -6.42
C ASN A 17 8.34 22.86 -6.25
N ALA A 18 8.42 21.74 -5.55
CA ALA A 18 9.67 21.04 -5.33
C ALA A 18 10.20 20.45 -6.64
N ALA A 19 11.42 20.82 -7.01
CA ALA A 19 12.09 20.23 -8.15
C ALA A 19 12.46 18.77 -7.86
N VAL A 20 12.20 17.89 -8.79
CA VAL A 20 12.60 16.48 -8.74
C VAL A 20 14.11 16.38 -8.97
N LYS A 21 14.81 15.62 -8.15
CA LYS A 21 16.28 15.50 -8.18
C LYS A 21 16.70 14.09 -8.64
N PRO A 22 17.85 13.95 -9.30
CA PRO A 22 18.44 12.64 -9.53
C PRO A 22 18.63 11.88 -8.22
N GLY A 23 18.22 10.62 -8.17
CA GLY A 23 18.24 9.79 -6.95
C GLY A 23 16.95 9.81 -6.13
N ASP A 24 16.03 10.74 -6.41
CA ASP A 24 14.71 10.70 -5.79
C ASP A 24 13.87 9.53 -6.37
N LEU A 25 12.93 9.03 -5.56
CA LEU A 25 11.80 8.26 -6.05
C LEU A 25 10.65 9.22 -6.38
N VAL A 26 9.93 8.93 -7.45
CA VAL A 26 8.65 9.56 -7.78
C VAL A 26 7.54 8.55 -7.53
N LEU A 27 6.56 8.97 -6.76
CA LEU A 27 5.30 8.27 -6.59
C LEU A 27 4.24 9.02 -7.40
N ILE A 28 3.55 8.31 -8.26
CA ILE A 28 2.38 8.78 -9.00
C ILE A 28 1.21 7.91 -8.58
N ASP A 29 0.21 8.55 -8.01
CA ASP A 29 -1.08 7.98 -7.71
C ASP A 29 -2.09 8.72 -8.59
N ALA A 30 -2.57 8.03 -9.60
CA ALA A 30 -3.43 8.60 -10.64
C ALA A 30 -4.42 7.56 -11.15
N GLY A 31 -5.61 8.02 -11.42
CA GLY A 31 -6.67 7.25 -12.04
C GLY A 31 -7.40 8.07 -13.08
N CYS A 32 -8.28 7.43 -13.78
CA CYS A 32 -9.23 8.06 -14.68
C CYS A 32 -10.65 7.64 -14.30
N GLU A 33 -11.62 8.32 -14.87
CA GLU A 33 -13.01 7.89 -14.87
C GLU A 33 -13.38 7.46 -16.30
N TYR A 34 -14.10 6.36 -16.39
CA TYR A 34 -14.69 5.93 -17.66
C TYR A 34 -16.11 5.42 -17.43
N GLN A 35 -17.07 6.04 -18.10
CA GLN A 35 -18.50 5.72 -18.00
C GLN A 35 -19.03 5.71 -16.55
N GLY A 36 -18.56 6.65 -15.72
CA GLY A 36 -18.99 6.79 -14.34
C GLY A 36 -18.26 5.89 -13.34
N TYR A 37 -17.24 5.14 -13.75
CA TYR A 37 -16.43 4.32 -12.86
C TYR A 37 -15.01 4.82 -12.77
N ALA A 38 -14.50 4.88 -11.54
CA ALA A 38 -13.16 5.34 -11.24
C ALA A 38 -12.11 4.23 -11.41
N ALA A 39 -10.88 4.65 -11.71
CA ALA A 39 -9.68 3.83 -11.62
C ALA A 39 -8.73 4.45 -10.58
N ASP A 40 -7.91 3.61 -9.96
CA ASP A 40 -6.95 4.01 -8.94
C ASP A 40 -5.67 3.20 -9.10
N ILE A 41 -4.59 3.87 -9.53
CA ILE A 41 -3.34 3.22 -9.91
C ILE A 41 -2.16 4.00 -9.33
N THR A 42 -1.45 3.38 -8.39
CA THR A 42 -0.20 3.95 -7.84
C THR A 42 1.02 3.23 -8.41
N ARG A 43 2.04 4.01 -8.81
CA ARG A 43 3.34 3.52 -9.23
C ARG A 43 4.45 4.38 -8.65
N THR A 44 5.53 3.70 -8.25
CA THR A 44 6.75 4.36 -7.74
C THR A 44 7.94 3.94 -8.59
N PHE A 45 8.74 4.90 -9.01
CA PHE A 45 9.93 4.65 -9.83
C PHE A 45 11.02 5.69 -9.56
N PRO A 46 12.30 5.36 -9.78
CA PRO A 46 13.40 6.30 -9.60
C PRO A 46 13.46 7.30 -10.75
N VAL A 47 13.72 8.57 -10.44
CA VAL A 47 13.85 9.68 -11.41
C VAL A 47 14.86 9.39 -12.51
N ASN A 48 15.99 8.80 -12.13
CA ASN A 48 17.08 8.47 -13.07
C ASN A 48 16.93 7.09 -13.75
N GLY A 49 15.77 6.43 -13.59
CA GLY A 49 15.49 5.12 -14.18
C GLY A 49 16.17 3.92 -13.49
N ARG A 50 16.90 4.15 -12.39
CA ARG A 50 17.60 3.09 -11.64
C ARG A 50 17.40 3.25 -10.15
N PHE A 51 16.92 2.20 -9.48
CA PHE A 51 16.87 2.14 -8.02
C PHE A 51 18.30 2.06 -7.44
N SER A 52 18.55 2.76 -6.32
CA SER A 52 19.68 2.41 -5.47
C SER A 52 19.47 1.01 -4.85
N PRO A 53 20.52 0.37 -4.32
CA PRO A 53 20.38 -0.92 -3.63
C PRO A 53 19.33 -0.88 -2.51
N GLU A 54 19.32 0.19 -1.71
CA GLU A 54 18.41 0.38 -0.58
C GLU A 54 16.97 0.61 -1.04
N GLN A 55 16.79 1.49 -2.04
CA GLN A 55 15.48 1.72 -2.66
C GLN A 55 14.91 0.44 -3.24
N ARG A 56 15.73 -0.34 -3.94
CA ARG A 56 15.32 -1.60 -4.53
C ARG A 56 14.93 -2.62 -3.46
N ALA A 57 15.73 -2.74 -2.41
CA ALA A 57 15.45 -3.68 -1.32
C ALA A 57 14.08 -3.40 -0.67
N LEU A 58 13.79 -2.13 -0.37
CA LEU A 58 12.50 -1.75 0.18
C LEU A 58 11.35 -1.92 -0.83
N TYR A 59 11.54 -1.50 -2.08
CA TYR A 59 10.55 -1.67 -3.14
C TYR A 59 10.15 -3.13 -3.32
N GLU A 60 11.11 -4.06 -3.27
CA GLU A 60 10.85 -5.50 -3.38
C GLU A 60 10.06 -6.05 -2.19
N VAL A 61 10.25 -5.51 -0.98
CA VAL A 61 9.41 -5.85 0.18
C VAL A 61 7.97 -5.44 -0.05
N VAL A 62 7.74 -4.21 -0.53
CA VAL A 62 6.39 -3.70 -0.82
C VAL A 62 5.72 -4.50 -1.94
N LEU A 63 6.45 -4.80 -3.01
CA LEU A 63 5.94 -5.63 -4.11
C LEU A 63 5.55 -7.03 -3.63
N LYS A 64 6.39 -7.68 -2.81
CA LYS A 64 6.05 -8.98 -2.21
C LYS A 64 4.79 -8.89 -1.34
N ALA A 65 4.65 -7.81 -0.57
CA ALA A 65 3.48 -7.59 0.26
C ALA A 65 2.21 -7.41 -0.57
N GLN A 66 2.27 -6.64 -1.66
CA GLN A 66 1.17 -6.47 -2.61
C GLN A 66 0.74 -7.80 -3.22
N LEU A 67 1.68 -8.58 -3.74
CA LEU A 67 1.39 -9.89 -4.33
C LEU A 67 0.79 -10.87 -3.31
N ALA A 68 1.27 -10.85 -2.08
CA ALA A 68 0.72 -11.67 -1.00
C ALA A 68 -0.72 -11.25 -0.63
N ALA A 69 -1.01 -9.95 -0.64
CA ALA A 69 -2.35 -9.41 -0.42
C ALA A 69 -3.30 -9.78 -1.57
N ILE A 70 -2.89 -9.58 -2.82
CA ILE A 70 -3.67 -9.95 -4.01
C ILE A 70 -4.05 -11.44 -3.98
N ALA A 71 -3.13 -12.31 -3.57
CA ALA A 71 -3.39 -13.74 -3.43
C ALA A 71 -4.48 -14.08 -2.38
N LYS A 72 -4.81 -13.13 -1.50
CA LYS A 72 -5.91 -13.25 -0.53
C LYS A 72 -7.23 -12.66 -1.04
N VAL A 73 -7.24 -11.92 -2.13
CA VAL A 73 -8.47 -11.38 -2.73
C VAL A 73 -9.16 -12.49 -3.53
N LYS A 74 -10.02 -13.21 -2.84
CA LYS A 74 -10.82 -14.29 -3.46
C LYS A 74 -12.09 -14.53 -2.66
N PRO A 75 -13.15 -15.02 -3.30
CA PRO A 75 -14.41 -15.34 -2.63
C PRO A 75 -14.21 -16.26 -1.42
N GLY A 76 -14.93 -15.97 -0.34
CA GLY A 76 -14.86 -16.70 0.94
C GLY A 76 -13.79 -16.22 1.91
N ASN A 77 -12.77 -15.48 1.44
CA ASN A 77 -11.86 -14.78 2.34
C ASN A 77 -12.54 -13.52 2.89
N THR A 78 -12.07 -13.05 4.04
CA THR A 78 -12.60 -11.83 4.64
C THR A 78 -11.80 -10.60 4.19
N TRP A 79 -12.43 -9.43 4.23
CA TRP A 79 -11.85 -8.13 3.90
C TRP A 79 -10.48 -7.88 4.55
N ASN A 80 -10.29 -8.35 5.79
CA ASN A 80 -9.05 -8.07 6.52
C ASN A 80 -7.87 -8.96 6.09
N GLN A 81 -8.10 -10.12 5.49
CA GLN A 81 -7.03 -11.08 5.17
C GLN A 81 -5.96 -10.55 4.21
N PRO A 82 -6.29 -9.75 3.16
CA PRO A 82 -5.27 -9.05 2.37
C PRO A 82 -4.38 -8.14 3.22
N HIS A 83 -4.97 -7.33 4.10
CA HIS A 83 -4.22 -6.45 5.00
C HIS A 83 -3.31 -7.24 5.95
N ASP A 84 -3.82 -8.32 6.57
CA ASP A 84 -3.03 -9.16 7.46
C ASP A 84 -1.83 -9.80 6.74
N ALA A 85 -2.01 -10.18 5.47
CA ALA A 85 -0.92 -10.68 4.65
C ALA A 85 0.13 -9.60 4.38
N THR A 86 -0.31 -8.37 4.05
CA THR A 86 0.56 -7.21 3.88
C THR A 86 1.38 -6.93 5.12
N VAL A 87 0.73 -6.82 6.29
CA VAL A 87 1.39 -6.53 7.58
C VAL A 87 2.48 -7.54 7.89
N ARG A 88 2.22 -8.83 7.67
CA ARG A 88 3.23 -9.88 7.90
C ARG A 88 4.44 -9.74 7.00
N VAL A 89 4.23 -9.53 5.70
CA VAL A 89 5.34 -9.43 4.73
C VAL A 89 6.16 -8.17 4.98
N ILE A 90 5.50 -7.02 5.20
CA ILE A 90 6.19 -5.76 5.50
C ILE A 90 6.96 -5.89 6.81
N THR A 91 6.35 -6.36 7.91
CA THR A 91 7.05 -6.49 9.19
C THR A 91 8.29 -7.35 9.07
N ARG A 92 8.20 -8.50 8.37
CA ARG A 92 9.34 -9.37 8.13
C ARG A 92 10.42 -8.69 7.30
N GLY A 93 10.05 -8.04 6.22
CA GLY A 93 10.98 -7.30 5.36
C GLY A 93 11.69 -6.16 6.12
N LEU A 94 10.97 -5.41 6.96
CA LEU A 94 11.56 -4.37 7.79
C LEU A 94 12.55 -4.93 8.82
N ILE A 95 12.30 -6.14 9.37
CA ILE A 95 13.26 -6.83 10.25
C ILE A 95 14.51 -7.24 9.45
N GLU A 96 14.33 -7.85 8.28
CA GLU A 96 15.44 -8.30 7.40
C GLU A 96 16.30 -7.12 6.94
N LEU A 97 15.70 -5.95 6.72
CA LEU A 97 16.40 -4.70 6.37
C LEU A 97 17.00 -3.98 7.60
N GLY A 98 16.79 -4.48 8.82
CA GLY A 98 17.31 -3.88 10.05
C GLY A 98 16.57 -2.60 10.51
N LEU A 99 15.44 -2.27 9.86
CA LEU A 99 14.61 -1.11 10.20
C LEU A 99 13.73 -1.36 11.44
N LEU A 100 13.35 -2.61 11.68
CA LEU A 100 12.70 -3.06 12.91
C LEU A 100 13.55 -4.10 13.64
N LYS A 101 13.50 -4.11 14.97
CA LYS A 101 14.24 -5.06 15.80
C LYS A 101 13.26 -5.77 16.76
N GLY A 102 13.22 -7.10 16.71
CA GLY A 102 12.37 -7.90 17.59
C GLY A 102 11.78 -9.12 16.88
N LYS A 103 10.90 -9.83 17.59
CA LYS A 103 10.20 -10.98 17.01
C LYS A 103 8.99 -10.49 16.20
N GLU A 104 8.79 -11.03 15.01
CA GLU A 104 7.69 -10.69 14.10
C GLU A 104 6.33 -10.61 14.83
N LYS A 105 5.99 -11.63 15.63
CA LYS A 105 4.72 -11.69 16.36
C LYS A 105 4.53 -10.53 17.33
N ASP A 106 5.58 -10.16 18.05
CA ASP A 106 5.53 -9.10 19.05
C ASP A 106 5.40 -7.73 18.37
N LEU A 107 6.14 -7.51 17.28
CA LEU A 107 6.08 -6.30 16.48
C LEU A 107 4.71 -6.10 15.79
N ILE A 108 4.10 -7.19 15.31
CA ILE A 108 2.73 -7.14 14.77
C ILE A 108 1.73 -6.83 15.89
N LYS A 109 1.85 -7.48 17.07
CA LYS A 109 0.95 -7.27 18.19
C LYS A 109 1.04 -5.86 18.77
N SER A 110 2.25 -5.28 18.81
CA SER A 110 2.49 -3.90 19.27
C SER A 110 2.24 -2.85 18.18
N GLU A 111 1.93 -3.31 16.96
CA GLU A 111 1.75 -2.46 15.78
C GLU A 111 2.98 -1.60 15.42
N ALA A 112 4.19 -2.01 15.82
CA ALA A 112 5.43 -1.28 15.56
C ALA A 112 5.72 -1.06 14.06
N TYR A 113 5.12 -1.87 13.18
CA TYR A 113 5.17 -1.66 11.73
C TYR A 113 4.50 -0.35 11.29
N LYS A 114 3.63 0.24 12.10
CA LYS A 114 2.89 1.47 11.76
C LYS A 114 3.78 2.69 11.61
N ASP A 115 4.97 2.67 12.18
CA ASP A 115 5.97 3.73 11.95
C ASP A 115 6.40 3.81 10.47
N PHE A 116 6.22 2.72 9.72
CA PHE A 116 6.58 2.60 8.30
C PHE A 116 5.38 2.33 7.39
N TYR A 117 4.33 1.72 7.92
CA TYR A 117 3.14 1.31 7.18
C TYR A 117 1.89 1.57 8.04
N MET A 118 1.33 2.76 7.93
CA MET A 118 0.29 3.25 8.82
C MET A 118 -1.13 3.13 8.26
N HIS A 119 -1.30 2.92 6.97
CA HIS A 119 -2.61 2.83 6.32
C HIS A 119 -3.02 1.37 6.05
N ARG A 120 -4.24 1.17 5.58
CA ARG A 120 -4.71 -0.16 5.20
C ARG A 120 -4.27 -0.53 3.79
N ALA A 121 -4.40 -1.83 3.45
CA ALA A 121 -3.94 -2.35 2.16
C ALA A 121 -4.84 -1.96 0.98
N GLY A 122 -6.03 -1.40 1.21
CA GLY A 122 -6.93 -1.03 0.13
C GLY A 122 -8.33 -0.61 0.61
N HIS A 123 -9.17 -0.26 -0.34
CA HIS A 123 -10.56 0.20 -0.16
C HIS A 123 -11.46 -0.28 -1.30
N TRP A 124 -12.78 -0.11 -1.16
CA TRP A 124 -13.72 -0.32 -2.25
C TRP A 124 -13.46 0.67 -3.38
N LEU A 125 -13.64 0.22 -4.60
CA LEU A 125 -13.47 1.01 -5.82
C LEU A 125 -14.70 0.80 -6.71
N GLY A 126 -15.31 1.89 -7.18
CA GLY A 126 -16.50 1.84 -8.00
C GLY A 126 -16.77 3.14 -8.72
N MET A 127 -17.94 3.75 -8.53
CA MET A 127 -18.25 5.08 -9.07
C MET A 127 -17.42 6.16 -8.37
N ASP A 128 -17.14 5.97 -7.10
CA ASP A 128 -16.17 6.79 -6.37
C ASP A 128 -14.84 6.04 -6.22
N VAL A 129 -13.72 6.76 -6.15
CA VAL A 129 -12.38 6.17 -5.89
C VAL A 129 -12.39 5.48 -4.52
N HIS A 130 -12.90 6.14 -3.50
CA HIS A 130 -13.23 5.54 -2.21
C HIS A 130 -14.73 5.26 -2.17
N ASP A 131 -15.12 4.15 -2.79
CA ASP A 131 -16.53 3.85 -2.97
C ASP A 131 -17.22 3.42 -1.69
N VAL A 132 -18.53 3.59 -1.65
CA VAL A 132 -19.37 3.21 -0.52
C VAL A 132 -19.41 1.70 -0.37
N GLY A 133 -19.48 1.21 0.86
CA GLY A 133 -19.64 -0.20 1.15
C GLY A 133 -19.23 -0.54 2.58
N ASP A 134 -19.87 -1.58 3.11
CA ASP A 134 -19.55 -2.08 4.43
C ASP A 134 -18.29 -2.93 4.42
N TYR A 135 -17.32 -2.57 5.23
CA TYR A 135 -16.12 -3.38 5.51
C TYR A 135 -16.40 -4.46 6.55
N ARG A 136 -17.45 -4.26 7.36
CA ARG A 136 -17.91 -5.18 8.40
C ARG A 136 -19.42 -5.30 8.36
N ILE A 137 -19.92 -6.51 8.66
CA ILE A 137 -21.34 -6.81 8.86
C ILE A 137 -21.47 -7.44 10.25
N ASP A 138 -22.33 -6.89 11.09
CA ASP A 138 -22.53 -7.34 12.49
C ASP A 138 -21.21 -7.46 13.29
N GLY A 139 -20.32 -6.47 13.10
CA GLY A 139 -19.02 -6.41 13.78
C GLY A 139 -17.95 -7.37 13.23
N ARG A 140 -18.29 -8.22 12.28
CA ARG A 140 -17.37 -9.17 11.64
C ARG A 140 -16.88 -8.64 10.30
N TRP A 141 -15.61 -8.92 9.95
CA TRP A 141 -15.10 -8.57 8.63
C TRP A 141 -15.92 -9.25 7.53
N ARG A 142 -16.40 -8.42 6.57
CA ARG A 142 -17.19 -8.87 5.45
C ARG A 142 -16.42 -9.90 4.63
N GLN A 143 -17.11 -10.97 4.19
CA GLN A 143 -16.56 -11.91 3.23
C GLN A 143 -16.54 -11.29 1.83
N LEU A 144 -15.50 -11.60 1.09
CA LEU A 144 -15.37 -11.20 -0.31
C LEU A 144 -16.23 -12.13 -1.16
N GLU A 145 -16.94 -11.54 -2.11
CA GLU A 145 -17.86 -12.20 -3.01
C GLU A 145 -17.48 -11.92 -4.48
N PRO A 146 -17.86 -12.78 -5.43
CA PRO A 146 -17.67 -12.48 -6.84
C PRO A 146 -18.32 -11.15 -7.25
N GLY A 147 -17.62 -10.36 -8.08
CA GLY A 147 -18.09 -9.06 -8.54
C GLY A 147 -17.67 -7.87 -7.67
N MET A 148 -17.11 -8.10 -6.48
CA MET A 148 -16.53 -7.03 -5.67
C MET A 148 -15.24 -6.50 -6.29
N VAL A 149 -15.10 -5.17 -6.32
CA VAL A 149 -13.92 -4.47 -6.83
C VAL A 149 -13.29 -3.68 -5.69
N LEU A 150 -11.97 -3.80 -5.54
CA LEU A 150 -11.21 -3.15 -4.46
C LEU A 150 -9.78 -2.87 -4.91
N THR A 151 -9.12 -1.91 -4.26
CA THR A 151 -7.70 -1.65 -4.45
C THR A 151 -6.84 -2.57 -3.58
N ILE A 152 -5.60 -2.82 -4.01
CA ILE A 152 -4.51 -3.37 -3.19
C ILE A 152 -3.27 -2.52 -3.43
N GLU A 153 -2.97 -1.68 -2.47
CA GLU A 153 -2.04 -0.56 -2.60
C GLU A 153 -1.13 -0.38 -1.36
N PRO A 154 -0.41 -1.41 -0.91
CA PRO A 154 0.51 -1.23 0.21
C PRO A 154 1.61 -0.24 -0.17
N LEU A 155 1.90 0.68 0.73
CA LEU A 155 2.92 1.70 0.59
C LEU A 155 3.69 1.83 1.91
N THR A 156 5.01 1.95 1.85
CA THR A 156 5.85 2.22 3.02
C THR A 156 6.49 3.60 2.93
N PHE A 157 6.61 4.25 4.08
CA PHE A 157 7.16 5.58 4.25
C PHE A 157 8.53 5.47 4.95
N THR A 158 9.62 5.59 4.18
CA THR A 158 11.00 5.52 4.69
C THR A 158 11.91 6.45 3.92
#